data_ed10409ac6633f6da13eded0a217307f
#
_entry.id   ed10409ac6633f6da13eded0a217307f
#
_cell.length_a   1.000
_cell.length_b   1.000
_cell.length_c   1.000
_cell.angle_alpha   90.00
_cell.angle_beta   90.00
_cell.angle_gamma   90.00
#
_symmetry.space_group_name_H-M   'P 1'
#
loop_
_entity.id
_entity.type
_entity.pdbx_description
1 polymer ?
#
loop_
_entity_poly.entity_id
_entity_poly.type
_entity_poly.pdbx_seq_one_letter_code
_entity_poly.pdbx_strand_id
1 'polypeptide(L)'
;MQNAGLKKTASLMAALWHYTAPRGDWRIRIRIFSAFSALVASRGSNIITPLLYGAAVDLVNAESGFSLTILLLLIAGYALSRLGQQVFAELKQYLFAAVAQRAVRGAAIKAFAYLHRLSLQFHLDRQTGGLTRAIDRGAKGIEFLLTIVFFEVLPLLVEVILVSIILWAMFGFFYAAVTFTTV
;
A
#
# COMPACT_ATOMS: atom_id res chain seq x y z
N MET A 1 28.85 6.52 -6.11
CA MET A 1 27.76 7.49 -5.99
C MET A 1 26.41 6.85 -5.63
N GLN A 2 26.16 5.58 -5.93
CA GLN A 2 24.90 4.86 -5.70
C GLN A 2 24.54 4.64 -4.21
N ASN A 3 25.53 4.39 -3.34
CA ASN A 3 25.31 4.10 -1.92
C ASN A 3 24.88 5.32 -1.06
N ALA A 4 25.12 6.54 -1.53
CA ALA A 4 24.69 7.76 -0.84
C ALA A 4 23.18 8.02 -1.06
N GLY A 5 22.63 7.62 -2.22
CA GLY A 5 21.21 7.71 -2.53
C GLY A 5 20.39 6.75 -1.67
N LEU A 6 20.81 5.49 -1.56
CA LEU A 6 20.10 4.46 -0.76
C LEU A 6 20.06 4.80 0.74
N LYS A 7 21.15 5.33 1.32
CA LYS A 7 21.16 5.80 2.72
C LYS A 7 20.23 6.99 2.94
N LYS A 8 20.12 7.88 1.96
CA LYS A 8 19.25 9.06 2.03
C LYS A 8 17.77 8.68 1.91
N THR A 9 17.42 7.72 1.05
CA THR A 9 16.06 7.19 0.95
C THR A 9 15.65 6.39 2.19
N ALA A 10 16.55 5.57 2.75
CA ALA A 10 16.30 4.84 3.99
C ALA A 10 16.09 5.78 5.19
N SER A 11 16.86 6.88 5.28
CA SER A 11 16.66 7.90 6.33
C SER A 11 15.35 8.67 6.16
N LEU A 12 14.93 8.92 4.93
CA LEU A 12 13.63 9.54 4.62
C LEU A 12 12.47 8.61 4.97
N MET A 13 12.57 7.31 4.64
CA MET A 13 11.57 6.31 5.04
C MET A 13 11.46 6.17 6.55
N ALA A 14 12.58 6.14 7.27
CA ALA A 14 12.60 6.10 8.74
C ALA A 14 11.98 7.36 9.35
N ALA A 15 12.24 8.53 8.77
CA ALA A 15 11.62 9.77 9.18
C ALA A 15 10.09 9.75 8.91
N LEU A 16 9.66 9.30 7.74
CA LEU A 16 8.24 9.15 7.40
C LEU A 16 7.53 8.18 8.35
N TRP A 17 8.17 7.05 8.69
CA TRP A 17 7.65 6.10 9.67
C TRP A 17 7.43 6.73 11.04
N HIS A 18 8.33 7.60 11.47
CA HIS A 18 8.18 8.31 12.73
C HIS A 18 6.99 9.29 12.75
N TYR A 19 6.61 9.83 11.58
CA TYR A 19 5.44 10.70 11.43
C TYR A 19 4.13 9.93 11.28
N THR A 20 4.15 8.74 10.67
CA THR A 20 2.96 7.91 10.46
C THR A 20 2.58 7.08 11.69
N ALA A 21 3.56 6.65 12.51
CA ALA A 21 3.34 5.80 13.68
C ALA A 21 3.90 6.44 14.96
N PRO A 22 3.31 7.53 15.48
CA PRO A 22 3.73 8.13 16.73
C PRO A 22 3.54 7.13 17.90
N ARG A 23 4.53 7.03 18.76
CA ARG A 23 4.64 6.07 19.88
C ARG A 23 3.56 6.16 20.97
N GLY A 24 2.39 6.74 20.76
CA GLY A 24 1.35 6.90 21.78
C GLY A 24 -0.07 6.65 21.31
N ASP A 25 -0.33 6.55 20.02
CA ASP A 25 -1.71 6.51 19.49
C ASP A 25 -2.10 5.10 19.01
N TRP A 26 -2.72 4.33 19.91
CA TRP A 26 -3.25 2.99 19.64
C TRP A 26 -4.23 2.97 18.44
N ARG A 27 -5.05 4.00 18.31
CA ARG A 27 -6.02 4.12 17.21
C ARG A 27 -5.37 4.17 15.83
N ILE A 28 -4.21 4.82 15.71
CA ILE A 28 -3.48 4.87 14.43
C ILE A 28 -2.83 3.52 14.13
N ARG A 29 -2.27 2.87 15.14
CA ARG A 29 -1.67 1.54 14.96
C ARG A 29 -2.73 0.53 14.48
N ILE A 30 -3.93 0.56 15.05
CA ILE A 30 -5.06 -0.27 14.59
C ILE A 30 -5.39 0.07 13.13
N ARG A 31 -5.50 1.35 12.77
CA ARG A 31 -5.81 1.76 11.39
C ARG A 31 -4.76 1.29 10.39
N ILE A 32 -3.47 1.42 10.72
CA ILE A 32 -2.37 0.93 9.87
C ILE A 32 -2.46 -0.60 9.72
N PHE A 33 -2.67 -1.31 10.83
CA PHE A 33 -2.81 -2.77 10.80
C PHE A 33 -4.06 -3.20 9.99
N SER A 34 -5.20 -2.56 10.19
CA SER A 34 -6.42 -2.83 9.43
C SER A 34 -6.26 -2.52 7.94
N ALA A 35 -5.57 -1.42 7.60
CA ALA A 35 -5.28 -1.09 6.20
C ALA A 35 -4.35 -2.13 5.55
N PHE A 36 -3.35 -2.62 6.29
CA PHE A 36 -2.47 -3.69 5.82
C PHE A 36 -3.22 -5.02 5.67
N SER A 37 -4.08 -5.39 6.63
CA SER A 37 -4.92 -6.59 6.52
C SER A 37 -5.87 -6.51 5.31
N ALA A 38 -6.49 -5.35 5.08
CA ALA A 38 -7.33 -5.12 3.90
C ALA A 38 -6.54 -5.20 2.59
N LEU A 39 -5.27 -4.72 2.59
CA LEU A 39 -4.38 -4.88 1.45
C LEU A 39 -4.12 -6.35 1.14
N VAL A 40 -3.72 -7.14 2.14
CA VAL A 40 -3.45 -8.58 1.96
C VAL A 40 -4.72 -9.31 1.50
N ALA A 41 -5.88 -9.00 2.09
CA ALA A 41 -7.16 -9.59 1.70
C ALA A 41 -7.54 -9.24 0.25
N SER A 42 -7.36 -7.98 -0.17
CA SER A 42 -7.61 -7.54 -1.55
C SER A 42 -6.71 -8.28 -2.55
N ARG A 43 -5.40 -8.41 -2.25
CA ARG A 43 -4.45 -9.11 -3.12
C ARG A 43 -4.67 -10.62 -3.13
N GLY A 44 -5.01 -11.21 -1.98
CA GLY A 44 -5.41 -12.61 -1.89
C GLY A 44 -6.65 -12.91 -2.75
N SER A 45 -7.68 -12.07 -2.66
CA SER A 45 -8.87 -12.20 -3.52
C SER A 45 -8.54 -12.09 -5.01
N ASN A 46 -7.61 -11.19 -5.39
CA ASN A 46 -7.16 -11.06 -6.78
C ASN A 46 -6.52 -12.34 -7.32
N ILE A 47 -5.78 -13.06 -6.49
CA ILE A 47 -5.13 -14.33 -6.87
C ILE A 47 -6.13 -15.49 -6.92
N ILE A 48 -7.09 -15.53 -6.00
CA ILE A 48 -8.13 -16.59 -5.95
C ILE A 48 -9.06 -16.51 -7.16
N THR A 49 -9.35 -15.32 -7.66
CA THR A 49 -10.27 -15.09 -8.79
C THR A 49 -9.93 -15.92 -10.03
N PRO A 50 -8.72 -15.93 -10.62
CA PRO A 50 -8.37 -16.74 -11.77
C PRO A 50 -8.39 -18.25 -11.46
N LEU A 51 -8.10 -18.67 -10.23
CA LEU A 51 -8.15 -20.07 -9.84
C LEU A 51 -9.59 -20.60 -9.87
N LEU A 52 -10.55 -19.84 -9.35
CA LEU A 52 -11.97 -20.18 -9.41
C LEU A 52 -12.50 -20.21 -10.85
N TYR A 53 -12.06 -19.26 -11.67
CA TYR A 53 -12.39 -19.24 -13.08
C TYR A 53 -11.85 -20.46 -13.82
N GLY A 54 -10.57 -20.81 -13.62
CA GLY A 54 -9.95 -22.00 -14.19
C GLY A 54 -10.69 -23.27 -13.79
N ALA A 55 -10.99 -23.44 -12.50
CA ALA A 55 -11.75 -24.59 -11.99
C ALA A 55 -13.16 -24.69 -12.62
N ALA A 56 -13.83 -23.55 -12.87
CA ALA A 56 -15.13 -23.56 -13.54
C ALA A 56 -15.02 -23.97 -15.02
N VAL A 57 -14.00 -23.52 -15.74
CA VAL A 57 -13.73 -23.89 -17.12
C VAL A 57 -13.37 -25.38 -17.23
N ASP A 58 -12.50 -25.88 -16.34
CA ASP A 58 -12.11 -27.30 -16.31
C ASP A 58 -13.32 -28.22 -16.05
N LEU A 59 -14.21 -27.77 -15.14
CA LEU A 59 -15.44 -28.53 -14.84
C LEU A 59 -16.37 -28.62 -16.05
N VAL A 60 -16.53 -27.57 -16.84
CA VAL A 60 -17.38 -27.54 -18.04
C VAL A 60 -16.79 -28.40 -19.15
N ASN A 61 -15.46 -28.46 -19.26
CA ASN A 61 -14.75 -29.26 -20.28
C ASN A 61 -14.61 -30.76 -19.92
N ALA A 62 -14.98 -31.14 -18.70
CA ALA A 62 -14.88 -32.55 -18.27
C ALA A 62 -15.85 -33.47 -19.04
N GLU A 63 -15.32 -34.48 -19.69
CA GLU A 63 -16.10 -35.43 -20.51
C GLU A 63 -17.10 -36.30 -19.70
N SER A 64 -16.91 -36.39 -18.38
CA SER A 64 -17.75 -37.18 -17.46
C SER A 64 -19.09 -36.50 -17.09
N GLY A 65 -19.40 -35.37 -17.67
CA GLY A 65 -20.55 -34.52 -17.28
C GLY A 65 -20.26 -33.67 -16.05
N PHE A 66 -20.85 -32.46 -15.98
CA PHE A 66 -20.64 -31.57 -14.89
C PHE A 66 -21.86 -31.44 -13.98
N SER A 67 -21.62 -31.20 -12.69
CA SER A 67 -22.66 -30.87 -11.74
C SER A 67 -23.01 -29.40 -11.82
N LEU A 68 -24.25 -29.07 -12.18
CA LEU A 68 -24.72 -27.68 -12.22
C LEU A 68 -24.56 -26.98 -10.87
N THR A 69 -24.73 -27.69 -9.77
CA THR A 69 -24.56 -27.15 -8.41
C THR A 69 -23.12 -26.71 -8.16
N ILE A 70 -22.13 -27.52 -8.56
CA ILE A 70 -20.72 -27.17 -8.38
C ILE A 70 -20.37 -25.97 -9.26
N LEU A 71 -20.83 -25.93 -10.51
CA LEU A 71 -20.63 -24.79 -11.40
C LEU A 71 -21.19 -23.49 -10.82
N LEU A 72 -22.42 -23.53 -10.31
CA LEU A 72 -23.02 -22.35 -9.67
C LEU A 72 -22.24 -21.88 -8.43
N LEU A 73 -21.72 -22.82 -7.62
CA LEU A 73 -20.88 -22.48 -6.47
C LEU A 73 -19.55 -21.83 -6.91
N LEU A 74 -18.91 -22.31 -7.97
CA LEU A 74 -17.68 -21.72 -8.52
C LEU A 74 -17.93 -20.32 -9.07
N ILE A 75 -19.03 -20.11 -9.80
CA ILE A 75 -19.43 -18.78 -10.31
C ILE A 75 -19.75 -17.84 -9.15
N ALA A 76 -20.48 -18.28 -8.13
CA ALA A 76 -20.76 -17.49 -6.95
C ALA A 76 -19.46 -17.14 -6.19
N GLY A 77 -18.55 -18.10 -6.02
CA GLY A 77 -17.23 -17.89 -5.43
C GLY A 77 -16.41 -16.85 -6.20
N TYR A 78 -16.40 -16.94 -7.54
CA TYR A 78 -15.77 -15.97 -8.41
C TYR A 78 -16.35 -14.55 -8.19
N ALA A 79 -17.68 -14.42 -8.20
CA ALA A 79 -18.34 -13.13 -7.99
C ALA A 79 -18.03 -12.55 -6.61
N LEU A 80 -18.08 -13.38 -5.56
CA LEU A 80 -17.73 -12.97 -4.19
C LEU A 80 -16.25 -12.56 -4.08
N SER A 81 -15.35 -13.28 -4.72
CA SER A 81 -13.92 -12.93 -4.76
C SER A 81 -13.68 -11.58 -5.43
N ARG A 82 -14.36 -11.29 -6.55
CA ARG A 82 -14.31 -9.99 -7.24
C ARG A 82 -14.85 -8.85 -6.38
N LEU A 83 -16.01 -9.06 -5.76
CA LEU A 83 -16.58 -8.08 -4.82
C LEU A 83 -15.66 -7.86 -3.61
N GLY A 84 -15.14 -8.93 -3.02
CA GLY A 84 -14.20 -8.87 -1.92
C GLY A 84 -12.94 -8.06 -2.27
N GLN A 85 -12.35 -8.32 -3.44
CA GLN A 85 -11.21 -7.55 -3.94
C GLN A 85 -11.49 -6.04 -3.95
N GLN A 86 -12.63 -5.63 -4.50
CA GLN A 86 -13.01 -4.22 -4.58
C GLN A 86 -13.29 -3.61 -3.22
N VAL A 87 -14.07 -4.28 -2.39
CA VAL A 87 -14.40 -3.81 -1.02
C VAL A 87 -13.15 -3.64 -0.18
N PHE A 88 -12.24 -4.61 -0.20
CA PHE A 88 -10.98 -4.50 0.55
C PHE A 88 -10.03 -3.44 -0.01
N ALA A 89 -10.04 -3.21 -1.33
CA ALA A 89 -9.26 -2.14 -1.95
C ALA A 89 -9.75 -0.76 -1.50
N GLU A 90 -11.07 -0.51 -1.51
CA GLU A 90 -11.65 0.75 -1.04
C GLU A 90 -11.47 0.93 0.47
N LEU A 91 -11.63 -0.14 1.26
CA LEU A 91 -11.41 -0.10 2.70
C LEU A 91 -9.95 0.28 3.03
N LYS A 92 -8.99 -0.30 2.34
CA LYS A 92 -7.57 0.06 2.45
C LYS A 92 -7.37 1.55 2.18
N GLN A 93 -7.93 2.08 1.08
CA GLN A 93 -7.79 3.50 0.73
C GLN A 93 -8.37 4.40 1.83
N TYR A 94 -9.58 4.12 2.28
CA TYR A 94 -10.24 4.89 3.34
C TYR A 94 -9.43 4.91 4.64
N LEU A 95 -8.96 3.76 5.09
CA LEU A 95 -8.18 3.63 6.32
C LEU A 95 -6.85 4.37 6.22
N PHE A 96 -6.18 4.26 5.06
CA PHE A 96 -4.87 4.84 4.87
C PHE A 96 -4.91 6.36 4.64
N ALA A 97 -5.94 6.88 3.95
CA ALA A 97 -6.09 8.32 3.72
C ALA A 97 -6.05 9.12 5.04
N ALA A 98 -6.70 8.61 6.09
CA ALA A 98 -6.68 9.24 7.41
C ALA A 98 -5.27 9.25 8.05
N VAL A 99 -4.46 8.21 7.80
CA VAL A 99 -3.06 8.12 8.28
C VAL A 99 -2.18 9.11 7.53
N ALA A 100 -2.32 9.17 6.21
CA ALA A 100 -1.56 10.08 5.35
C ALA A 100 -1.84 11.55 5.70
N GLN A 101 -3.11 11.93 5.81
CA GLN A 101 -3.50 13.31 6.18
C GLN A 101 -2.96 13.73 7.56
N ARG A 102 -2.93 12.81 8.52
CA ARG A 102 -2.35 13.10 9.82
C ARG A 102 -0.83 13.28 9.76
N ALA A 103 -0.12 12.49 8.96
CA ALA A 103 1.31 12.64 8.76
C ALA A 103 1.66 13.99 8.12
N VAL A 104 0.92 14.37 7.07
CA VAL A 104 1.05 15.67 6.39
C VAL A 104 0.81 16.82 7.37
N ARG A 105 -0.29 16.77 8.13
CA ARG A 105 -0.60 17.78 9.15
C ARG A 105 0.50 17.87 10.22
N GLY A 106 1.00 16.73 10.70
CA GLY A 106 2.07 16.69 11.70
C GLY A 106 3.37 17.32 11.19
N ALA A 107 3.73 17.05 9.93
CA ALA A 107 4.89 17.65 9.30
C ALA A 107 4.72 19.17 9.11
N ALA A 108 3.56 19.62 8.64
CA ALA A 108 3.25 21.03 8.45
C ALA A 108 3.31 21.83 9.77
N ILE A 109 2.72 21.29 10.86
CA ILE A 109 2.75 21.92 12.19
C ILE A 109 4.20 22.05 12.69
N LYS A 110 5.03 21.00 12.54
CA LYS A 110 6.43 21.06 12.98
C LYS A 110 7.25 22.04 12.15
N ALA A 111 7.06 22.07 10.84
CA ALA A 111 7.71 23.05 9.97
C ALA A 111 7.32 24.49 10.37
N PHE A 112 6.04 24.72 10.61
CA PHE A 112 5.53 26.02 11.06
C PHE A 112 6.10 26.43 12.43
N ALA A 113 6.08 25.51 13.41
CA ALA A 113 6.66 25.76 14.72
C ALA A 113 8.18 26.03 14.66
N TYR A 114 8.90 25.36 13.77
CA TYR A 114 10.32 25.64 13.54
C TYR A 114 10.54 27.05 13.00
N LEU A 115 9.72 27.46 12.04
CA LEU A 115 9.81 28.81 11.47
C LEU A 115 9.60 29.94 12.53
N HIS A 116 8.67 29.72 13.45
CA HIS A 116 8.41 30.72 14.53
C HIS A 116 9.55 30.78 15.56
N ARG A 117 10.48 29.83 15.56
CA ARG A 117 11.69 29.86 16.41
C ARG A 117 12.88 30.58 15.76
N LEU A 118 12.77 30.95 14.48
CA LEU A 118 13.83 31.65 13.77
C LEU A 118 13.83 33.11 14.15
N SER A 119 15.02 33.75 14.05
CA SER A 119 15.23 35.14 14.46
C SER A 119 14.36 36.11 13.65
N LEU A 120 14.07 37.26 14.27
CA LEU A 120 13.34 38.37 13.61
C LEU A 120 14.03 38.81 12.30
N GLN A 121 15.36 38.78 12.26
CA GLN A 121 16.17 39.13 11.10
C GLN A 121 15.87 38.20 9.91
N PHE A 122 15.68 36.90 10.16
CA PHE A 122 15.28 35.93 9.12
C PHE A 122 13.91 36.30 8.52
N HIS A 123 12.97 36.78 9.33
CA HIS A 123 11.64 37.18 8.88
C HIS A 123 11.64 38.51 8.10
N LEU A 124 12.55 39.41 8.42
CA LEU A 124 12.69 40.69 7.72
C LEU A 124 13.39 40.53 6.35
N ASP A 125 14.38 39.65 6.28
CA ASP A 125 15.17 39.45 5.04
C ASP A 125 14.45 38.59 3.98
N ARG A 126 13.37 37.91 4.32
CA ARG A 126 12.64 37.01 3.39
C ARG A 126 11.17 37.40 3.25
N GLN A 127 10.72 37.44 2.00
CA GLN A 127 9.30 37.62 1.66
C GLN A 127 8.49 36.44 2.22
N THR A 128 7.55 36.71 3.11
CA THR A 128 6.69 35.73 3.82
C THR A 128 5.95 34.80 2.88
N GLY A 129 5.56 35.24 1.67
CA GLY A 129 4.86 34.46 0.67
C GLY A 129 5.71 33.32 0.03
N GLY A 130 7.05 33.47 -0.01
CA GLY A 130 7.95 32.42 -0.49
C GLY A 130 8.06 31.26 0.48
N LEU A 131 8.03 31.54 1.76
CA LEU A 131 8.16 30.57 2.84
C LEU A 131 6.91 29.71 2.98
N THR A 132 5.73 30.29 2.93
CA THR A 132 4.45 29.57 2.94
C THR A 132 4.36 28.61 1.75
N ARG A 133 4.74 29.05 0.56
CA ARG A 133 4.80 28.18 -0.63
C ARG A 133 5.81 27.04 -0.50
N ALA A 134 6.91 27.23 0.20
CA ALA A 134 7.89 26.18 0.44
C ALA A 134 7.36 25.11 1.40
N ILE A 135 6.63 25.50 2.46
CA ILE A 135 5.97 24.57 3.39
C ILE A 135 4.89 23.76 2.66
N ASP A 136 4.05 24.43 1.87
CA ASP A 136 2.97 23.77 1.12
C ASP A 136 3.53 22.74 0.12
N ARG A 137 4.58 23.10 -0.63
CA ARG A 137 5.27 22.14 -1.50
C ARG A 137 5.88 20.98 -0.75
N GLY A 138 6.48 21.23 0.43
CA GLY A 138 7.03 20.18 1.29
C GLY A 138 5.95 19.25 1.81
N ALA A 139 4.80 19.76 2.24
CA ALA A 139 3.66 18.99 2.69
C ALA A 139 3.08 18.09 1.57
N LYS A 140 2.89 18.67 0.37
CA LYS A 140 2.47 17.90 -0.82
C LYS A 140 3.49 16.84 -1.24
N GLY A 141 4.79 17.13 -1.09
CA GLY A 141 5.84 16.13 -1.34
C GLY A 141 5.76 14.95 -0.38
N ILE A 142 5.46 15.17 0.89
CA ILE A 142 5.25 14.10 1.88
C ILE A 142 4.01 13.28 1.52
N GLU A 143 2.90 13.93 1.18
CA GLU A 143 1.67 13.26 0.75
C GLU A 143 1.91 12.38 -0.47
N PHE A 144 2.60 12.88 -1.49
CA PHE A 144 2.96 12.15 -2.70
C PHE A 144 3.82 10.91 -2.39
N LEU A 145 4.87 11.06 -1.58
CA LEU A 145 5.72 9.93 -1.18
C LEU A 145 4.95 8.86 -0.41
N LEU A 146 4.09 9.27 0.54
CA LEU A 146 3.24 8.34 1.27
C LEU A 146 2.29 7.60 0.33
N THR A 147 1.68 8.32 -0.62
CA THR A 147 0.78 7.73 -1.61
C THR A 147 1.50 6.67 -2.45
N ILE A 148 2.64 6.97 -3.04
CA ILE A 148 3.42 6.00 -3.82
C ILE A 148 3.79 4.78 -2.99
N VAL A 149 4.34 4.98 -1.79
CA VAL A 149 4.79 3.86 -0.95
C VAL A 149 3.64 2.93 -0.58
N PHE A 150 2.49 3.47 -0.17
CA PHE A 150 1.39 2.67 0.35
C PHE A 150 0.39 2.19 -0.70
N PHE A 151 0.26 2.90 -1.83
CA PHE A 151 -0.70 2.52 -2.87
C PHE A 151 -0.07 1.83 -4.08
N GLU A 152 1.23 1.99 -4.29
CA GLU A 152 1.93 1.37 -5.42
C GLU A 152 2.98 0.36 -4.95
N VAL A 153 3.98 0.80 -4.16
CA VAL A 153 5.13 -0.05 -3.81
C VAL A 153 4.72 -1.19 -2.86
N LEU A 154 4.01 -0.87 -1.78
CA LEU A 154 3.61 -1.87 -0.78
C LEU A 154 2.66 -2.94 -1.35
N PRO A 155 1.61 -2.60 -2.14
CA PRO A 155 0.78 -3.59 -2.80
C PRO A 155 1.55 -4.48 -3.78
N LEU A 156 2.48 -3.91 -4.54
CA LEU A 156 3.33 -4.67 -5.46
C LEU A 156 4.19 -5.69 -4.71
N LEU A 157 4.85 -5.28 -3.62
CA LEU A 157 5.64 -6.19 -2.80
C LEU A 157 4.80 -7.34 -2.21
N VAL A 158 3.62 -7.03 -1.68
CA VAL A 158 2.69 -8.05 -1.15
C VAL A 158 2.27 -9.01 -2.26
N GLU A 159 1.94 -8.51 -3.45
CA GLU A 159 1.54 -9.33 -4.59
C GLU A 159 2.67 -10.26 -5.05
N VAL A 160 3.88 -9.76 -5.22
CA VAL A 160 5.06 -10.57 -5.59
C VAL A 160 5.31 -11.68 -4.56
N ILE A 161 5.25 -11.35 -3.26
CA ILE A 161 5.43 -12.34 -2.19
C ILE A 161 4.34 -13.42 -2.26
N LEU A 162 3.07 -13.03 -2.37
CA LEU A 162 1.95 -13.98 -2.43
C LEU A 162 2.05 -14.89 -3.67
N VAL A 163 2.30 -14.32 -4.85
CA VAL A 163 2.46 -15.08 -6.10
C VAL A 163 3.66 -16.02 -6.00
N SER A 164 4.80 -15.57 -5.46
CA SER A 164 5.97 -16.41 -5.27
C SER A 164 5.71 -17.60 -4.34
N ILE A 165 4.96 -17.39 -3.25
CA ILE A 165 4.57 -18.46 -2.32
C ILE A 165 3.69 -19.49 -3.03
N ILE A 166 2.71 -19.05 -3.82
CA ILE A 166 1.81 -19.95 -4.56
C ILE A 166 2.57 -20.74 -5.63
N LEU A 167 3.43 -20.08 -6.40
CA LEU A 167 4.24 -20.77 -7.41
C LEU A 167 5.20 -21.77 -6.78
N TRP A 168 5.75 -21.45 -5.62
CA TRP A 168 6.58 -22.40 -4.88
C TRP A 168 5.76 -23.65 -4.45
N ALA A 169 4.56 -23.44 -3.94
CA ALA A 169 3.70 -24.53 -3.49
C ALA A 169 3.18 -25.42 -4.64
N MET A 170 2.90 -24.84 -5.82
CA MET A 170 2.31 -25.58 -6.96
C MET A 170 3.36 -26.12 -7.93
N PHE A 171 4.44 -25.39 -8.19
CA PHE A 171 5.39 -25.69 -9.28
C PHE A 171 6.84 -25.85 -8.81
N GLY A 172 7.12 -25.59 -7.52
CA GLY A 172 8.44 -25.73 -6.95
C GLY A 172 9.25 -24.41 -6.90
N PHE A 173 10.38 -24.48 -6.19
CA PHE A 173 11.22 -23.33 -5.84
C PHE A 173 11.74 -22.54 -7.06
N PHE A 174 12.05 -23.21 -8.17
CA PHE A 174 12.64 -22.57 -9.34
C PHE A 174 11.72 -21.48 -9.93
N TYR A 175 10.43 -21.76 -10.06
CA TYR A 175 9.46 -20.80 -10.59
C TYR A 175 9.27 -19.59 -9.66
N ALA A 176 9.25 -19.83 -8.36
CA ALA A 176 9.19 -18.76 -7.36
C ALA A 176 10.42 -17.84 -7.42
N ALA A 177 11.62 -18.43 -7.54
CA ALA A 177 12.88 -17.69 -7.63
C ALA A 177 12.95 -16.82 -8.90
N VAL A 178 12.53 -17.36 -10.06
CA VAL A 178 12.48 -16.59 -11.32
C VAL A 178 11.52 -15.43 -11.20
N THR A 179 10.32 -15.64 -10.67
CA THR A 179 9.33 -14.56 -10.48
C THR A 179 9.86 -13.46 -9.56
N PHE A 180 10.46 -13.84 -8.44
CA PHE A 180 10.98 -12.88 -7.46
C PHE A 180 12.18 -12.08 -8.01
N THR A 181 12.96 -12.63 -8.93
CA THR A 181 14.13 -11.93 -9.51
C THR A 181 13.78 -11.07 -10.72
N THR A 182 12.61 -11.30 -11.35
CA THR A 182 12.21 -10.60 -12.60
C THR A 182 11.38 -9.33 -12.31
N VAL A 183 10.85 -9.18 -11.09
CA VAL A 183 10.04 -8.05 -10.64
C VAL A 183 10.87 -7.13 -9.74
#